data_6d496d098ad5c4abe5a619b3da1ea755
#
_entry.id   6d496d098ad5c4abe5a619b3da1ea755
#
_cell.length_a   1.000
_cell.length_b   1.000
_cell.length_c   1.000
_cell.angle_alpha   90.00
_cell.angle_beta   90.00
_cell.angle_gamma   90.00
#
_symmetry.space_group_name_H-M   'P 1'
#
loop_
_entity.id
_entity.type
_entity.pdbx_description
1 polymer ?
#
loop_
_entity_poly.entity_id
_entity_poly.type
_entity_poly.pdbx_seq_one_letter_code
_entity_poly.pdbx_strand_id
1 'polypeptide(L)'
;MNGAAGYKMNSAFSSNNNADGSNMGLPFARNEGSDSGRVVIGLSGGVDSSVAALLLKKQGLDVVGVFMKNWEEQDENGCCTAEQDYGDAKRIAEQIGIPFYSVNFSKEYYDRVFSYFLSEYKLGRTPNPDILCNTEIKFKAFLNLAMNMDASLLATGHYARLDKSNGVKLLRAHDAGKDQTYFLAGLTSEQLKRALFPIGDMDK
;
A
#
# COMPACT_ATOMS: atom_id res chain seq x y z
N MET A 1 -13.94 18.65 -19.19
CA MET A 1 -12.53 19.14 -19.14
C MET A 1 -11.85 18.42 -17.99
N ASN A 2 -11.10 17.36 -18.30
CA ASN A 2 -10.46 16.51 -17.29
C ASN A 2 -9.13 17.15 -16.88
N GLY A 3 -9.09 17.79 -15.71
CA GLY A 3 -7.85 18.27 -15.11
C GLY A 3 -7.11 17.10 -14.44
N ALA A 4 -6.07 16.59 -15.09
CA ALA A 4 -5.12 15.70 -14.44
C ALA A 4 -4.38 16.50 -13.37
N ALA A 5 -4.63 16.19 -12.09
CA ALA A 5 -3.84 16.70 -10.99
C ALA A 5 -2.42 16.15 -11.12
N GLY A 6 -1.47 17.01 -11.50
CA GLY A 6 -0.04 16.64 -11.58
C GLY A 6 0.53 16.41 -10.20
N TYR A 7 0.80 15.17 -9.86
CA TYR A 7 1.52 14.81 -8.63
C TYR A 7 3.00 15.15 -8.78
N LYS A 8 3.55 15.92 -7.83
CA LYS A 8 4.99 16.18 -7.78
C LYS A 8 5.70 15.00 -7.13
N MET A 9 6.57 14.33 -7.87
CA MET A 9 7.45 13.26 -7.37
C MET A 9 8.82 13.83 -6.99
N ASN A 10 9.29 13.52 -5.77
CA ASN A 10 10.65 13.80 -5.34
C ASN A 10 11.45 12.49 -5.34
N SER A 11 12.54 12.43 -6.11
CA SER A 11 13.42 11.27 -6.21
C SER A 11 14.70 11.46 -5.41
N ALA A 12 15.13 10.42 -4.67
CA ALA A 12 16.48 10.31 -4.14
C ALA A 12 17.09 8.97 -4.61
N PHE A 13 18.19 9.04 -5.35
CA PHE A 13 18.87 7.90 -5.97
C PHE A 13 20.03 7.35 -5.15
N SER A 14 20.16 6.02 -5.08
CA SER A 14 21.45 5.34 -5.33
C SER A 14 21.22 3.84 -5.53
N SER A 15 21.79 3.28 -6.61
CA SER A 15 21.74 1.87 -7.01
C SER A 15 22.97 1.13 -6.53
N ASN A 16 22.82 -0.06 -5.92
CA ASN A 16 23.84 -1.10 -5.88
C ASN A 16 23.20 -2.49 -5.92
N ASN A 17 23.63 -3.30 -6.90
CA ASN A 17 23.27 -4.70 -7.10
C ASN A 17 24.20 -5.60 -6.30
N ASN A 18 23.65 -6.65 -5.63
CA ASN A 18 24.31 -7.96 -5.52
C ASN A 18 23.28 -9.05 -5.20
N ALA A 19 23.41 -10.18 -5.91
CA ALA A 19 22.54 -11.33 -5.88
C ALA A 19 23.06 -12.38 -4.88
N ASP A 20 22.16 -13.05 -4.16
CA ASP A 20 22.32 -14.49 -3.86
C ASP A 20 20.93 -15.12 -3.59
N GLY A 21 20.74 -16.33 -4.15
CA GLY A 21 19.44 -16.94 -4.29
C GLY A 21 19.20 -18.06 -3.27
N SER A 22 18.03 -18.08 -2.69
CA SER A 22 17.38 -19.29 -2.16
C SER A 22 15.87 -19.21 -2.41
N ASN A 23 15.39 -20.17 -3.18
CA ASN A 23 14.02 -20.26 -3.69
C ASN A 23 13.12 -20.87 -2.61
N MET A 24 12.39 -20.03 -1.88
CA MET A 24 11.23 -20.50 -1.10
C MET A 24 9.97 -20.26 -1.96
N GLY A 25 9.42 -21.37 -2.45
CA GLY A 25 8.22 -21.36 -3.29
C GLY A 25 7.02 -20.79 -2.53
N LEU A 26 6.70 -19.55 -2.81
CA LEU A 26 5.44 -18.91 -2.43
C LEU A 26 4.50 -18.83 -3.65
N PRO A 27 3.18 -18.90 -3.47
CA PRO A 27 2.19 -19.23 -4.51
C PRO A 27 1.85 -18.09 -5.47
N PHE A 28 2.80 -17.25 -5.84
CA PHE A 28 2.59 -16.19 -6.82
C PHE A 28 3.33 -16.52 -8.12
N ALA A 29 2.73 -17.44 -8.93
CA ALA A 29 3.17 -17.67 -10.28
C ALA A 29 3.14 -16.35 -11.07
N ARG A 30 4.24 -16.05 -11.78
CA ARG A 30 4.26 -14.97 -12.77
C ARG A 30 3.10 -15.20 -13.73
N ASN A 31 2.15 -14.26 -13.80
CA ASN A 31 1.20 -14.23 -14.90
C ASN A 31 2.02 -13.89 -16.16
N GLU A 32 2.26 -14.87 -17.00
CA GLU A 32 2.82 -14.69 -18.33
C GLU A 32 1.80 -13.88 -19.15
N GLY A 33 2.00 -12.55 -19.20
CA GLY A 33 1.11 -11.67 -19.99
C GLY A 33 0.99 -10.23 -19.50
N SER A 34 1.64 -9.81 -18.40
CA SER A 34 1.63 -8.41 -17.96
C SER A 34 3.02 -7.79 -18.03
N ASP A 35 3.10 -6.69 -18.69
CA ASP A 35 4.19 -6.03 -19.36
C ASP A 35 5.33 -5.47 -18.51
N SER A 36 5.42 -5.58 -17.20
CA SER A 36 6.60 -5.12 -16.48
C SER A 36 6.95 -5.90 -15.21
N GLY A 37 6.05 -6.70 -14.65
CA GLY A 37 6.29 -7.37 -13.35
C GLY A 37 6.50 -6.39 -12.19
N ARG A 38 6.29 -5.08 -12.43
CA ARG A 38 6.46 -4.03 -11.42
C ARG A 38 5.34 -4.08 -10.38
N VAL A 39 5.74 -4.00 -9.12
CA VAL A 39 4.84 -3.90 -7.98
C VAL A 39 5.12 -2.61 -7.22
N VAL A 40 4.12 -1.77 -7.07
CA VAL A 40 4.19 -0.64 -6.15
C VAL A 40 3.70 -1.09 -4.79
N ILE A 41 4.48 -0.81 -3.72
CA ILE A 41 4.09 -1.11 -2.34
C ILE A 41 3.95 0.16 -1.51
N GLY A 42 2.85 0.26 -0.76
CA GLY A 42 2.70 1.30 0.26
C GLY A 42 3.61 1.01 1.46
N LEU A 43 4.61 1.88 1.69
CA LEU A 43 5.50 1.83 2.85
C LEU A 43 5.06 2.87 3.87
N SER A 44 4.73 2.43 5.09
CA SER A 44 4.32 3.29 6.21
C SER A 44 5.42 3.54 7.23
N GLY A 45 6.61 2.96 7.05
CA GLY A 45 7.65 2.93 8.09
C GLY A 45 7.48 1.81 9.13
N GLY A 46 6.30 1.20 9.21
CA GLY A 46 6.01 0.10 10.13
C GLY A 46 6.51 -1.27 9.64
N VAL A 47 6.61 -2.23 10.58
CA VAL A 47 7.14 -3.59 10.35
C VAL A 47 6.39 -4.32 9.24
N ASP A 48 5.06 -4.29 9.24
CA ASP A 48 4.23 -5.09 8.33
C ASP A 48 4.46 -4.72 6.87
N SER A 49 4.47 -3.43 6.54
CA SER A 49 4.75 -2.96 5.18
C SER A 49 6.20 -3.22 4.75
N SER A 50 7.13 -3.17 5.71
CA SER A 50 8.56 -3.43 5.48
C SER A 50 8.82 -4.89 5.14
N VAL A 51 8.23 -5.81 5.90
CA VAL A 51 8.32 -7.26 5.65
C VAL A 51 7.67 -7.59 4.30
N ALA A 52 6.51 -7.01 4.00
CA ALA A 52 5.85 -7.19 2.71
C ALA A 52 6.75 -6.75 1.54
N ALA A 53 7.41 -5.60 1.64
CA ALA A 53 8.36 -5.11 0.62
C ALA A 53 9.57 -6.05 0.45
N LEU A 54 10.15 -6.50 1.56
CA LEU A 54 11.28 -7.42 1.56
C LEU A 54 10.94 -8.75 0.89
N LEU A 55 9.75 -9.31 1.18
CA LEU A 55 9.29 -10.55 0.58
C LEU A 55 9.14 -10.43 -0.93
N LEU A 56 8.53 -9.35 -1.42
CA LEU A 56 8.39 -9.08 -2.85
C LEU A 56 9.76 -8.94 -3.53
N LYS A 57 10.69 -8.22 -2.91
CA LYS A 57 12.06 -8.06 -3.42
C LYS A 57 12.80 -9.38 -3.48
N LYS A 58 12.68 -10.23 -2.43
CA LYS A 58 13.28 -11.57 -2.41
C LYS A 58 12.71 -12.51 -3.48
N GLN A 59 11.48 -12.28 -3.92
CA GLN A 59 10.85 -13.01 -5.04
C GLN A 59 11.37 -12.55 -6.42
N GLY A 60 12.26 -11.57 -6.47
CA GLY A 60 12.84 -11.04 -7.71
C GLY A 60 11.91 -10.11 -8.49
N LEU A 61 10.86 -9.56 -7.85
CA LEU A 61 9.98 -8.61 -8.49
C LEU A 61 10.63 -7.21 -8.57
N ASP A 62 10.22 -6.42 -9.57
CA ASP A 62 10.56 -5.00 -9.66
C ASP A 62 9.68 -4.23 -8.67
N VAL A 63 10.21 -3.96 -7.47
CA VAL A 63 9.46 -3.35 -6.36
C VAL A 63 9.80 -1.88 -6.23
N VAL A 64 8.77 -1.04 -6.13
CA VAL A 64 8.87 0.40 -5.88
C VAL A 64 8.11 0.74 -4.60
N GLY A 65 8.81 1.30 -3.61
CA GLY A 65 8.23 1.77 -2.35
C GLY A 65 7.62 3.17 -2.50
N VAL A 66 6.42 3.37 -1.98
CA VAL A 66 5.78 4.69 -1.94
C VAL A 66 5.23 4.97 -0.55
N PHE A 67 5.66 6.08 0.03
CA PHE A 67 5.08 6.62 1.26
C PHE A 67 3.90 7.53 0.92
N MET A 68 2.78 7.34 1.61
CA MET A 68 1.58 8.15 1.46
C MET A 68 1.42 9.09 2.65
N LYS A 69 1.50 10.40 2.43
CA LYS A 69 1.12 11.41 3.42
C LYS A 69 -0.38 11.66 3.28
N ASN A 70 -1.18 11.15 4.23
CA ASN A 70 -2.63 11.29 4.23
C ASN A 70 -3.14 12.38 5.18
N TRP A 71 -2.28 12.86 6.09
CA TRP A 71 -2.64 13.83 7.11
C TRP A 71 -1.48 14.76 7.44
N GLU A 72 -1.80 15.99 7.82
CA GLU A 72 -0.83 16.98 8.30
C GLU A 72 -1.20 17.35 9.73
N GLU A 73 -0.68 16.62 10.68
CA GLU A 73 -0.85 16.91 12.10
C GLU A 73 0.51 17.21 12.73
N GLN A 74 0.60 18.30 13.44
CA GLN A 74 1.72 18.60 14.30
C GLN A 74 1.39 18.12 15.71
N ASP A 75 2.33 17.45 16.36
CA ASP A 75 2.22 17.13 17.77
C ASP A 75 2.30 18.40 18.64
N GLU A 76 2.14 18.27 19.96
CA GLU A 76 2.21 19.37 20.93
C GLU A 76 3.55 20.12 20.90
N ASN A 77 4.59 19.54 20.28
CA ASN A 77 5.94 20.10 20.12
C ASN A 77 6.16 20.68 18.71
N GLY A 78 5.14 20.70 17.85
CA GLY A 78 5.23 21.17 16.47
C GLY A 78 5.91 20.18 15.52
N CYS A 79 6.17 18.94 15.96
CA CYS A 79 6.78 17.91 15.13
C CYS A 79 5.70 17.16 14.35
N CYS A 80 5.90 17.00 13.06
CA CYS A 80 4.97 16.24 12.21
C CYS A 80 5.31 14.74 12.32
N THR A 81 4.41 13.93 12.90
CA THR A 81 4.60 12.47 13.00
C THR A 81 4.83 11.83 11.62
N ALA A 82 4.23 12.40 10.57
CA ALA A 82 4.43 11.96 9.19
C ALA A 82 5.89 12.14 8.70
N GLU A 83 6.69 13.04 9.29
CA GLU A 83 8.11 13.20 8.93
C GLU A 83 8.96 12.06 9.49
N GLN A 84 8.66 11.60 10.71
CA GLN A 84 9.33 10.45 11.30
C GLN A 84 9.00 9.18 10.52
N ASP A 85 7.72 8.93 10.26
CA ASP A 85 7.26 7.77 9.48
C ASP A 85 7.87 7.76 8.06
N TYR A 86 7.97 8.94 7.42
CA TYR A 86 8.65 9.10 6.14
C TYR A 86 10.13 8.74 6.25
N GLY A 87 10.82 9.20 7.29
CA GLY A 87 12.23 8.89 7.54
C GLY A 87 12.47 7.39 7.73
N ASP A 88 11.58 6.73 8.46
CA ASP A 88 11.63 5.29 8.68
C ASP A 88 11.36 4.51 7.39
N ALA A 89 10.33 4.88 6.64
CA ALA A 89 10.01 4.26 5.36
C ALA A 89 11.16 4.40 4.33
N LYS A 90 11.78 5.59 4.28
CA LYS A 90 12.93 5.85 3.41
C LYS A 90 14.12 4.96 3.78
N ARG A 91 14.48 4.89 5.07
CA ARG A 91 15.58 4.06 5.57
C ARG A 91 15.36 2.57 5.25
N ILE A 92 14.12 2.10 5.40
CA ILE A 92 13.74 0.73 5.07
C ILE A 92 13.90 0.47 3.57
N ALA A 93 13.44 1.38 2.71
CA ALA A 93 13.58 1.25 1.27
C ALA A 93 15.05 1.20 0.83
N GLU A 94 15.90 2.02 1.45
CA GLU A 94 17.36 2.02 1.25
C GLU A 94 17.98 0.69 1.68
N GLN A 95 17.61 0.14 2.83
CA GLN A 95 18.11 -1.15 3.33
C GLN A 95 17.68 -2.34 2.45
N ILE A 96 16.45 -2.31 1.92
CA ILE A 96 15.94 -3.34 1.00
C ILE A 96 16.53 -3.17 -0.41
N GLY A 97 17.02 -1.98 -0.76
CA GLY A 97 17.55 -1.65 -2.08
C GLY A 97 16.44 -1.53 -3.13
N ILE A 98 15.38 -0.79 -2.82
CA ILE A 98 14.27 -0.48 -3.73
C ILE A 98 14.14 1.02 -3.95
N PRO A 99 13.71 1.49 -5.15
CA PRO A 99 13.34 2.88 -5.37
C PRO A 99 12.25 3.32 -4.40
N PHE A 100 12.31 4.58 -3.95
CA PHE A 100 11.39 5.12 -2.97
C PHE A 100 10.88 6.51 -3.38
N TYR A 101 9.57 6.70 -3.27
CA TYR A 101 8.89 7.96 -3.57
C TYR A 101 7.92 8.32 -2.44
N SER A 102 7.48 9.57 -2.41
CA SER A 102 6.41 10.02 -1.53
C SER A 102 5.32 10.72 -2.32
N VAL A 103 4.10 10.57 -1.86
CA VAL A 103 2.91 11.23 -2.42
C VAL A 103 2.10 11.86 -1.29
N ASN A 104 1.53 13.03 -1.56
CA ASN A 104 0.63 13.72 -0.62
C ASN A 104 -0.82 13.52 -1.07
N PHE A 105 -1.61 12.80 -0.29
CA PHE A 105 -3.04 12.59 -0.45
C PHE A 105 -3.86 13.30 0.64
N SER A 106 -3.30 14.27 1.36
CA SER A 106 -4.00 14.95 2.47
C SER A 106 -5.30 15.60 2.01
N LYS A 107 -5.30 16.18 0.80
CA LYS A 107 -6.51 16.78 0.23
C LYS A 107 -7.57 15.72 -0.08
N GLU A 108 -7.20 14.64 -0.76
CA GLU A 108 -8.09 13.54 -1.12
C GLU A 108 -8.64 12.85 0.14
N TYR A 109 -7.80 12.68 1.15
CA TYR A 109 -8.20 12.10 2.42
C TYR A 109 -9.22 12.99 3.14
N TYR A 110 -8.96 14.30 3.21
CA TYR A 110 -9.89 15.25 3.81
C TYR A 110 -11.25 15.22 3.09
N ASP A 111 -11.23 15.35 1.76
CA ASP A 111 -12.45 15.48 0.96
C ASP A 111 -13.30 14.19 0.94
N ARG A 112 -12.66 13.00 0.93
CA ARG A 112 -13.35 11.72 0.70
C ARG A 112 -13.55 10.88 1.95
N VAL A 113 -12.71 11.07 2.98
CA VAL A 113 -12.74 10.26 4.20
C VAL A 113 -13.16 11.11 5.39
N PHE A 114 -12.40 12.17 5.68
CA PHE A 114 -12.58 12.93 6.91
C PHE A 114 -13.85 13.76 6.93
N SER A 115 -14.22 14.40 5.82
CA SER A 115 -15.46 15.17 5.70
C SER A 115 -16.70 14.28 5.91
N TYR A 116 -16.69 13.05 5.35
CA TYR A 116 -17.73 12.06 5.59
C TYR A 116 -17.77 11.63 7.05
N PHE A 117 -16.60 11.32 7.64
CA PHE A 117 -16.50 10.98 9.06
C PHE A 117 -17.15 12.05 9.94
N LEU A 118 -16.83 13.33 9.71
CA LEU A 118 -17.41 14.45 10.48
C LEU A 118 -18.93 14.55 10.28
N SER A 119 -19.42 14.33 9.07
CA SER A 119 -20.87 14.41 8.77
C SER A 119 -21.66 13.33 9.49
N GLU A 120 -21.16 12.08 9.49
CA GLU A 120 -21.80 10.96 10.20
C GLU A 120 -21.73 11.13 11.73
N TYR A 121 -20.58 11.62 12.21
CA TYR A 121 -20.40 11.87 13.63
C TYR A 121 -21.38 12.94 14.16
N LYS A 122 -21.63 14.01 13.38
CA LYS A 122 -22.65 15.03 13.69
C LYS A 122 -24.07 14.46 13.76
N LEU A 123 -24.34 13.36 13.06
CA LEU A 123 -25.63 12.64 13.10
C LEU A 123 -25.71 11.61 14.24
N GLY A 124 -24.71 11.55 15.13
CA GLY A 124 -24.64 10.59 16.22
C GLY A 124 -24.31 9.16 15.79
N ARG A 125 -23.74 8.99 14.59
CA ARG A 125 -23.27 7.70 14.08
C ARG A 125 -21.77 7.52 14.32
N THR A 126 -21.31 6.27 14.34
CA THR A 126 -19.89 5.92 14.46
C THR A 126 -19.40 5.34 13.13
N PRO A 127 -18.92 6.17 12.18
CA PRO A 127 -18.38 5.69 10.92
C PRO A 127 -17.01 5.04 11.13
N ASN A 128 -16.61 4.17 10.18
CA ASN A 128 -15.28 3.59 10.16
C ASN A 128 -14.43 4.28 9.07
N PRO A 129 -13.54 5.22 9.43
CA PRO A 129 -12.70 5.93 8.46
C PRO A 129 -11.67 5.01 7.79
N ASP A 130 -11.27 3.90 8.43
CA ASP A 130 -10.26 2.99 7.89
C ASP A 130 -10.77 2.25 6.65
N ILE A 131 -12.04 1.82 6.65
CA ILE A 131 -12.67 1.21 5.47
C ILE A 131 -12.68 2.21 4.31
N LEU A 132 -13.07 3.47 4.57
CA LEU A 132 -13.08 4.52 3.55
C LEU A 132 -11.66 4.87 3.08
N CYS A 133 -10.68 4.94 3.98
CA CYS A 133 -9.27 5.17 3.63
C CYS A 133 -8.78 4.07 2.69
N ASN A 134 -9.06 2.80 2.99
CA ASN A 134 -8.69 1.71 2.10
C ASN A 134 -9.39 1.83 0.74
N THR A 135 -10.71 2.09 0.73
CA THR A 135 -11.50 2.14 -0.52
C THR A 135 -11.15 3.34 -1.39
N GLU A 136 -11.11 4.56 -0.82
CA GLU A 136 -11.01 5.81 -1.58
C GLU A 136 -9.55 6.28 -1.78
N ILE A 137 -8.67 6.01 -0.82
CA ILE A 137 -7.28 6.48 -0.89
C ILE A 137 -6.37 5.34 -1.38
N LYS A 138 -6.22 4.23 -0.62
CA LYS A 138 -5.25 3.19 -0.96
C LYS A 138 -5.59 2.46 -2.25
N PHE A 139 -6.81 1.93 -2.37
CA PHE A 139 -7.19 1.11 -3.53
C PHE A 139 -7.96 1.86 -4.61
N LYS A 140 -7.98 3.20 -4.56
CA LYS A 140 -8.48 4.06 -5.64
C LYS A 140 -7.44 5.10 -6.05
N ALA A 141 -7.17 6.12 -5.24
CA ALA A 141 -6.21 7.17 -5.60
C ALA A 141 -4.79 6.62 -5.77
N PHE A 142 -4.31 5.84 -4.80
CA PHE A 142 -2.97 5.28 -4.83
C PHE A 142 -2.84 4.13 -5.85
N LEU A 143 -3.88 3.30 -6.04
CA LEU A 143 -3.89 2.30 -7.11
C LEU A 143 -3.75 2.96 -8.48
N ASN A 144 -4.49 4.05 -8.74
CA ASN A 144 -4.37 4.80 -10.00
C ASN A 144 -2.96 5.39 -10.18
N LEU A 145 -2.35 5.92 -9.11
CA LEU A 145 -0.97 6.38 -9.16
C LEU A 145 -0.01 5.23 -9.50
N ALA A 146 -0.17 4.07 -8.86
CA ALA A 146 0.65 2.89 -9.13
C ALA A 146 0.55 2.45 -10.60
N MET A 147 -0.67 2.45 -11.17
CA MET A 147 -0.86 2.14 -12.59
C MET A 147 -0.16 3.16 -13.50
N ASN A 148 -0.16 4.44 -13.13
CA ASN A 148 0.57 5.50 -13.87
C ASN A 148 2.10 5.40 -13.72
N MET A 149 2.60 4.58 -12.80
CA MET A 149 4.01 4.22 -12.64
C MET A 149 4.35 2.90 -13.36
N ASP A 150 3.51 2.46 -14.29
CA ASP A 150 3.62 1.20 -15.03
C ASP A 150 3.62 -0.05 -14.13
N ALA A 151 3.00 0.04 -12.95
CA ALA A 151 2.86 -1.12 -12.08
C ALA A 151 1.71 -2.01 -12.52
N SER A 152 1.90 -3.31 -12.44
CA SER A 152 0.83 -4.30 -12.66
C SER A 152 0.01 -4.55 -11.40
N LEU A 153 0.61 -4.38 -10.21
CA LEU A 153 0.00 -4.66 -8.91
C LEU A 153 0.33 -3.57 -7.88
N LEU A 154 -0.61 -3.36 -6.97
CA LEU A 154 -0.43 -2.58 -5.75
C LEU A 154 -0.36 -3.51 -4.54
N ALA A 155 0.75 -3.49 -3.81
CA ALA A 155 0.93 -4.26 -2.59
C ALA A 155 0.75 -3.40 -1.33
N THR A 156 0.29 -4.03 -0.27
CA THR A 156 0.19 -3.43 1.06
C THR A 156 0.53 -4.44 2.15
N GLY A 157 0.90 -3.95 3.33
CA GLY A 157 1.18 -4.75 4.52
C GLY A 157 -0.08 -5.18 5.29
N HIS A 158 -1.20 -5.45 4.62
CA HIS A 158 -2.39 -5.97 5.29
C HIS A 158 -2.31 -7.49 5.49
N TYR A 159 -2.76 -7.94 6.66
CA TYR A 159 -3.03 -9.34 6.95
C TYR A 159 -4.39 -9.71 6.34
N ALA A 160 -4.37 -10.13 5.10
CA ALA A 160 -5.50 -10.64 4.32
C ALA A 160 -4.98 -11.53 3.21
N ARG A 161 -5.82 -12.39 2.62
CA ARG A 161 -5.45 -13.29 1.53
C ARG A 161 -6.37 -13.12 0.34
N LEU A 162 -5.87 -13.48 -0.84
CA LEU A 162 -6.64 -13.50 -2.09
C LEU A 162 -6.61 -14.88 -2.72
N ASP A 163 -7.78 -15.40 -3.09
CA ASP A 163 -7.90 -16.52 -4.00
C ASP A 163 -8.25 -15.97 -5.38
N LYS A 164 -7.41 -16.25 -6.38
CA LYS A 164 -7.57 -15.81 -7.77
C LYS A 164 -7.83 -16.98 -8.72
N SER A 165 -8.05 -18.20 -8.22
CA SER A 165 -8.21 -19.43 -9.01
C SER A 165 -9.50 -19.48 -9.82
N ASN A 166 -10.59 -18.94 -9.29
CA ASN A 166 -11.90 -18.87 -9.96
C ASN A 166 -12.58 -17.54 -9.64
N GLY A 167 -12.13 -16.49 -10.34
CA GLY A 167 -12.43 -15.12 -9.97
C GLY A 167 -11.56 -14.66 -8.80
N VAL A 168 -11.75 -13.40 -8.34
CA VAL A 168 -11.03 -12.90 -7.18
C VAL A 168 -11.92 -12.95 -5.94
N LYS A 169 -11.40 -13.57 -4.86
CA LYS A 169 -12.06 -13.64 -3.55
C LYS A 169 -11.12 -13.11 -2.49
N LEU A 170 -11.65 -12.28 -1.61
CA LEU A 170 -10.96 -11.83 -0.42
C LEU A 170 -11.14 -12.89 0.67
N LEU A 171 -10.05 -13.40 1.21
CA LEU A 171 -10.04 -14.43 2.25
C LEU A 171 -9.44 -13.84 3.54
N ARG A 172 -9.88 -14.37 4.67
CA ARG A 172 -9.30 -14.02 5.99
C ARG A 172 -7.81 -14.35 6.03
N ALA A 173 -7.07 -13.59 6.83
CA ALA A 173 -5.67 -13.86 7.09
C ALA A 173 -5.47 -15.26 7.69
N HIS A 174 -4.23 -15.77 7.61
CA HIS A 174 -3.84 -16.98 8.34
C HIS A 174 -3.89 -16.75 9.86
N ASP A 175 -3.29 -15.68 10.32
CA ASP A 175 -3.37 -15.24 11.72
C ASP A 175 -4.74 -14.65 12.02
N ALA A 176 -5.58 -15.43 12.71
CA ALA A 176 -6.93 -15.00 13.12
C ALA A 176 -6.91 -13.83 14.13
N GLY A 177 -5.82 -13.69 14.91
CA GLY A 177 -5.64 -12.62 15.88
C GLY A 177 -5.28 -11.28 15.26
N LYS A 178 -4.79 -11.30 13.99
CA LYS A 178 -4.36 -10.11 13.25
C LYS A 178 -5.16 -9.88 11.96
N ASP A 179 -6.21 -10.65 11.71
CA ASP A 179 -7.02 -10.53 10.52
C ASP A 179 -7.53 -9.10 10.27
N GLN A 180 -7.17 -8.55 9.11
CA GLN A 180 -7.53 -7.19 8.69
C GLN A 180 -8.49 -7.15 7.49
N THR A 181 -9.07 -8.31 7.15
CA THR A 181 -9.96 -8.47 6.00
C THR A 181 -11.16 -7.51 6.04
N TYR A 182 -11.69 -7.24 7.24
CA TYR A 182 -12.85 -6.35 7.40
C TYR A 182 -12.56 -4.91 6.98
N PHE A 183 -11.32 -4.42 7.08
CA PHE A 183 -10.94 -3.10 6.57
C PHE A 183 -11.00 -3.01 5.04
N LEU A 184 -11.01 -4.15 4.36
CA LEU A 184 -10.99 -4.28 2.90
C LEU A 184 -12.37 -4.63 2.34
N ALA A 185 -13.40 -4.69 3.19
CA ALA A 185 -14.76 -5.12 2.80
C ALA A 185 -15.41 -4.22 1.73
N GLY A 186 -14.98 -2.96 1.60
CA GLY A 186 -15.48 -2.03 0.58
C GLY A 186 -14.78 -2.15 -0.80
N LEU A 187 -13.80 -3.05 -0.96
CA LEU A 187 -13.07 -3.17 -2.22
C LEU A 187 -13.88 -3.94 -3.27
N THR A 188 -13.85 -3.42 -4.49
CA THR A 188 -14.44 -4.08 -5.67
C THR A 188 -13.54 -5.21 -6.18
N SER A 189 -14.12 -6.13 -6.95
CA SER A 189 -13.37 -7.20 -7.61
C SER A 189 -12.25 -6.68 -8.51
N GLU A 190 -12.46 -5.54 -9.19
CA GLU A 190 -11.42 -4.93 -10.04
C GLU A 190 -10.24 -4.40 -9.23
N GLN A 191 -10.49 -3.80 -8.08
CA GLN A 191 -9.43 -3.38 -7.15
C GLN A 191 -8.68 -4.58 -6.58
N LEU A 192 -9.41 -5.64 -6.17
CA LEU A 192 -8.80 -6.87 -5.63
C LEU A 192 -7.95 -7.62 -6.67
N LYS A 193 -8.32 -7.60 -7.95
CA LYS A 193 -7.47 -8.17 -9.02
C LYS A 193 -6.08 -7.54 -9.09
N ARG A 194 -6.00 -6.24 -8.78
CA ARG A 194 -4.76 -5.45 -8.77
C ARG A 194 -4.08 -5.41 -7.41
N ALA A 195 -4.69 -5.95 -6.37
CA ALA A 195 -4.15 -5.97 -5.02
C ALA A 195 -3.23 -7.18 -4.78
N LEU A 196 -2.27 -6.97 -3.84
CA LEU A 196 -1.38 -8.00 -3.34
C LEU A 196 -1.16 -7.82 -1.84
N PHE A 197 -1.27 -8.90 -1.07
CA PHE A 197 -1.09 -8.92 0.39
C PHE A 197 -0.01 -9.95 0.77
N PRO A 198 1.28 -9.59 0.69
CA PRO A 198 2.39 -10.54 0.79
C PRO A 198 2.51 -11.26 2.13
N ILE A 199 1.96 -10.69 3.20
CA ILE A 199 2.05 -11.22 4.57
C ILE A 199 0.77 -11.90 5.06
N GLY A 200 -0.21 -12.10 4.17
CA GLY A 200 -1.51 -12.67 4.54
C GLY A 200 -1.48 -14.11 5.06
N ASP A 201 -0.44 -14.87 4.70
CA ASP A 201 -0.23 -16.26 5.12
C ASP A 201 0.75 -16.39 6.31
N MET A 202 1.15 -15.27 6.93
CA MET A 202 2.09 -15.22 8.05
C MET A 202 1.38 -14.93 9.36
N ASP A 203 1.98 -15.41 10.46
CA ASP A 203 1.66 -14.94 11.80
C ASP A 203 2.34 -13.59 12.07
N LYS A 204 1.72 -12.78 12.93
CA LYS A 204 2.26 -11.49 13.37
C LYS A 204 3.43 -11.67 14.32
#